data_f1806f388bc542ea6dcb6e1d876baedb
#
_entry.id   f1806f388bc542ea6dcb6e1d876baedb
#
_cell.length_a   1.000
_cell.length_b   1.000
_cell.length_c   1.000
_cell.angle_alpha   90.00
_cell.angle_beta   90.00
_cell.angle_gamma   90.00
#
_symmetry.space_group_name_H-M   'P 1'
#
loop_
_entity.id
_entity.type
_entity.pdbx_description
1 polymer ?
#
loop_
_entity_poly.entity_id
_entity_poly.type
_entity_poly.pdbx_seq_one_letter_code
_entity_poly.pdbx_strand_id
1 'polypeptide(L)'
;MSDINNFKDQMLFEVQKAFYDERGKGARYRLTLTGVPYIKSQLGEKANDIETLKNWLVDNKFCEEIEIEQDEIEFKAKMKNCCLYNISNSFYEKGMQPLSCPIANMFMSAIESELGLSPELLPIDINGEYCGIRCAKIADSAVVEGN
;
A
#
# COMPACT_ATOMS: atom_id res chain seq x y z
N MET A 1 11.90 15.85 -17.85
CA MET A 1 12.11 15.12 -16.60
C MET A 1 10.80 14.76 -15.96
N SER A 2 10.02 15.76 -15.56
CA SER A 2 8.67 15.54 -15.04
C SER A 2 7.80 14.75 -16.02
N ASP A 3 8.02 14.92 -17.31
CA ASP A 3 7.21 14.26 -18.35
C ASP A 3 7.36 12.75 -18.32
N ILE A 4 8.57 12.23 -18.09
CA ILE A 4 8.80 10.78 -18.01
C ILE A 4 8.12 10.20 -16.80
N ASN A 5 8.22 10.87 -15.65
CA ASN A 5 7.58 10.40 -14.44
C ASN A 5 6.06 10.46 -14.57
N ASN A 6 5.54 11.53 -15.14
CA ASN A 6 4.10 11.66 -15.40
C ASN A 6 3.62 10.57 -16.33
N PHE A 7 4.40 10.24 -17.36
CA PHE A 7 4.06 9.16 -18.27
C PHE A 7 4.00 7.82 -17.55
N LYS A 8 5.01 7.53 -16.73
CA LYS A 8 5.03 6.27 -15.96
C LYS A 8 3.85 6.18 -15.00
N ASP A 9 3.54 7.28 -14.30
CA ASP A 9 2.40 7.33 -13.40
C ASP A 9 1.09 7.10 -14.14
N GLN A 10 0.95 7.74 -15.30
CA GLN A 10 -0.26 7.57 -16.13
C GLN A 10 -0.39 6.12 -16.61
N MET A 11 0.71 5.50 -17.01
CA MET A 11 0.70 4.10 -17.45
C MET A 11 0.28 3.17 -16.32
N LEU A 12 0.82 3.38 -15.12
CA LEU A 12 0.44 2.58 -13.96
C LEU A 12 -1.04 2.74 -13.63
N PHE A 13 -1.55 3.97 -13.72
CA PHE A 13 -2.97 4.22 -13.53
C PHE A 13 -3.81 3.49 -14.58
N GLU A 14 -3.45 3.62 -15.85
CA GLU A 14 -4.23 3.01 -16.95
C GLU A 14 -4.23 1.49 -16.89
N VAL A 15 -3.11 0.88 -16.53
CA VAL A 15 -3.02 -0.57 -16.36
C VAL A 15 -3.94 -1.04 -15.24
N GLN A 16 -3.90 -0.37 -14.09
CA GLN A 16 -4.79 -0.73 -12.97
C GLN A 16 -6.26 -0.52 -13.34
N LYS A 17 -6.56 0.59 -14.01
CA LYS A 17 -7.94 0.89 -14.40
C LYS A 17 -8.46 -0.13 -15.39
N ALA A 18 -7.66 -0.53 -16.37
CA ALA A 18 -8.05 -1.56 -17.33
C ALA A 18 -8.35 -2.88 -16.63
N PHE A 19 -7.51 -3.25 -15.67
CA PHE A 19 -7.71 -4.47 -14.88
C PHE A 19 -8.99 -4.38 -14.04
N TYR A 20 -9.22 -3.22 -13.45
CA TYR A 20 -10.44 -2.96 -12.69
C TYR A 20 -11.69 -3.06 -13.56
N ASP A 21 -11.67 -2.43 -14.75
CA ASP A 21 -12.79 -2.42 -15.66
C ASP A 21 -13.18 -3.84 -16.12
N GLU A 22 -12.17 -4.70 -16.30
CA GLU A 22 -12.39 -6.08 -16.72
C GLU A 22 -12.84 -6.99 -15.57
N ARG A 23 -12.26 -6.84 -14.40
CA ARG A 23 -12.42 -7.80 -13.29
C ARG A 23 -13.21 -7.26 -12.10
N GLY A 24 -13.44 -5.95 -12.07
CA GLY A 24 -14.10 -5.31 -10.94
C GLY A 24 -13.23 -5.33 -9.67
N LYS A 25 -13.89 -5.13 -8.54
CA LYS A 25 -13.20 -5.02 -7.24
C LYS A 25 -12.45 -6.29 -6.83
N GLY A 26 -12.85 -7.44 -7.33
CA GLY A 26 -12.18 -8.70 -7.04
C GLY A 26 -10.73 -8.75 -7.50
N ALA A 27 -10.37 -7.93 -8.49
CA ALA A 27 -9.00 -7.85 -8.99
C ALA A 27 -8.03 -7.39 -7.91
N ARG A 28 -8.49 -6.63 -6.93
CA ARG A 28 -7.68 -6.09 -5.85
C ARG A 28 -6.92 -7.16 -5.09
N TYR A 29 -7.56 -8.30 -4.86
CA TYR A 29 -6.96 -9.39 -4.10
C TYR A 29 -5.77 -10.02 -4.82
N ARG A 30 -5.70 -9.90 -6.13
CA ARG A 30 -4.58 -10.45 -6.90
C ARG A 30 -3.35 -9.58 -6.89
N LEU A 31 -3.50 -8.33 -6.45
CA LEU A 31 -2.42 -7.35 -6.49
C LEU A 31 -1.84 -7.05 -5.10
N THR A 32 -2.17 -7.85 -4.10
CA THR A 32 -1.73 -7.63 -2.72
C THR A 32 -0.24 -7.87 -2.48
N LEU A 33 0.43 -8.52 -3.42
CA LEU A 33 1.86 -8.78 -3.31
C LEU A 33 2.71 -7.82 -4.14
N THR A 34 2.09 -6.92 -4.91
CA THR A 34 2.83 -5.97 -5.72
C THR A 34 3.71 -5.10 -4.83
N GLY A 35 4.99 -5.04 -5.15
CA GLY A 35 5.98 -4.28 -4.37
C GLY A 35 6.71 -5.10 -3.31
N VAL A 36 6.11 -6.19 -2.83
CA VAL A 36 6.72 -7.00 -1.78
C VAL A 36 8.02 -7.67 -2.24
N PRO A 37 8.08 -8.30 -3.42
CA PRO A 37 9.37 -8.85 -3.88
C PRO A 37 10.45 -7.79 -4.02
N TYR A 38 10.08 -6.58 -4.42
CA TYR A 38 11.04 -5.50 -4.55
C TYR A 38 11.67 -5.15 -3.21
N ILE A 39 10.83 -4.91 -2.18
CA ILE A 39 11.37 -4.50 -0.88
C ILE A 39 12.17 -5.63 -0.23
N LYS A 40 11.79 -6.88 -0.46
CA LYS A 40 12.54 -8.03 0.04
C LYS A 40 13.89 -8.15 -0.65
N SER A 41 14.00 -7.76 -1.92
CA SER A 41 15.28 -7.74 -2.63
C SER A 41 16.22 -6.67 -2.05
N GLN A 42 15.66 -5.60 -1.50
CA GLN A 42 16.44 -4.49 -0.93
C GLN A 42 16.85 -4.74 0.53
N LEU A 43 15.95 -5.26 1.33
CA LEU A 43 16.13 -5.36 2.78
C LEU A 43 16.24 -6.81 3.29
N GLY A 44 15.89 -7.80 2.49
CA GLY A 44 15.83 -9.17 2.97
C GLY A 44 14.79 -9.31 4.08
N GLU A 45 15.12 -10.04 5.12
CA GLU A 45 14.21 -10.25 6.25
C GLU A 45 13.93 -8.97 7.05
N LYS A 46 14.78 -7.96 6.93
CA LYS A 46 14.58 -6.67 7.60
C LYS A 46 13.33 -5.96 7.08
N ALA A 47 12.85 -6.34 5.90
CA ALA A 47 11.59 -5.82 5.35
C ALA A 47 10.39 -6.16 6.23
N ASN A 48 10.52 -7.16 7.11
CA ASN A 48 9.46 -7.56 8.02
C ASN A 48 9.40 -6.73 9.29
N ASP A 49 10.39 -5.86 9.51
CA ASP A 49 10.40 -4.95 10.65
C ASP A 49 9.82 -3.61 10.21
N ILE A 50 8.68 -3.25 10.78
CA ILE A 50 7.91 -2.06 10.37
C ILE A 50 8.74 -0.78 10.49
N GLU A 51 9.49 -0.63 11.56
CA GLU A 51 10.31 0.58 11.79
C GLU A 51 11.45 0.68 10.79
N THR A 52 12.12 -0.44 10.50
CA THR A 52 13.17 -0.50 9.48
C THR A 52 12.62 -0.18 8.10
N LEU A 53 11.47 -0.75 7.77
CA LEU A 53 10.80 -0.51 6.49
C LEU A 53 10.44 0.98 6.34
N LYS A 54 9.84 1.56 7.37
CA LYS A 54 9.47 2.97 7.37
C LYS A 54 10.69 3.85 7.11
N ASN A 55 11.76 3.62 7.86
CA ASN A 55 12.97 4.42 7.75
C ASN A 55 13.62 4.28 6.37
N TRP A 56 13.63 3.07 5.83
CA TRP A 56 14.17 2.83 4.49
C TRP A 56 13.38 3.61 3.42
N LEU A 57 12.04 3.60 3.53
CA LEU A 57 11.19 4.31 2.57
C LEU A 57 11.44 5.81 2.60
N VAL A 58 11.59 6.38 3.77
CA VAL A 58 11.87 7.81 3.93
C VAL A 58 13.28 8.15 3.46
N ASP A 59 14.28 7.37 3.86
CA ASP A 59 15.68 7.58 3.50
C ASP A 59 15.90 7.48 1.99
N ASN A 60 15.14 6.62 1.31
CA ASN A 60 15.24 6.45 -0.13
C ASN A 60 14.22 7.30 -0.90
N LYS A 61 13.60 8.25 -0.20
CA LYS A 61 12.73 9.27 -0.81
C LYS A 61 11.48 8.73 -1.50
N PHE A 62 10.98 7.61 -1.04
CA PHE A 62 9.68 7.11 -1.48
C PHE A 62 8.56 7.99 -0.94
N CYS A 63 8.76 8.50 0.28
CA CYS A 63 7.88 9.48 0.91
C CYS A 63 8.76 10.49 1.65
N GLU A 64 8.23 11.69 1.85
CA GLU A 64 8.93 12.72 2.63
C GLU A 64 8.87 12.40 4.13
N GLU A 65 7.69 11.97 4.60
CA GLU A 65 7.46 11.58 5.99
C GLU A 65 6.48 10.42 6.05
N ILE A 66 6.63 9.59 7.06
CA ILE A 66 5.68 8.53 7.38
C ILE A 66 5.43 8.55 8.87
N GLU A 67 4.17 8.73 9.28
CA GLU A 67 3.75 8.63 10.67
C GLU A 67 2.96 7.35 10.84
N ILE A 68 3.32 6.55 11.83
CA ILE A 68 2.68 5.28 12.09
C ILE A 68 1.98 5.29 13.44
N GLU A 69 0.73 4.86 13.46
CA GLU A 69 -0.03 4.60 14.67
C GLU A 69 -0.61 3.20 14.55
N GLN A 70 -0.47 2.40 15.59
CA GLN A 70 -1.07 1.07 15.57
C GLN A 70 -1.45 0.61 16.97
N ASP A 71 -2.47 -0.21 17.01
CA ASP A 71 -2.91 -0.91 18.21
C ASP A 71 -3.14 -2.39 17.84
N GLU A 72 -3.89 -3.11 18.68
CA GLU A 72 -4.10 -4.54 18.45
C GLU A 72 -5.01 -4.84 17.26
N ILE A 73 -5.85 -3.90 16.85
CA ILE A 73 -6.85 -4.12 15.80
C ILE A 73 -6.60 -3.34 14.52
N GLU A 74 -5.79 -2.29 14.56
CA GLU A 74 -5.62 -1.43 13.40
C GLU A 74 -4.18 -0.91 13.27
N PHE A 75 -3.72 -0.83 12.04
CA PHE A 75 -2.47 -0.17 11.65
C PHE A 75 -2.82 1.02 10.78
N LYS A 76 -2.21 2.16 11.06
CA LYS A 76 -2.37 3.38 10.27
C LYS A 76 -1.02 3.93 9.89
N ALA A 77 -0.86 4.33 8.64
CA ALA A 77 0.32 5.05 8.18
C ALA A 77 -0.13 6.27 7.40
N LYS A 78 0.37 7.43 7.79
CA LYS A 78 0.10 8.69 7.10
C LYS A 78 1.39 9.11 6.40
N MET A 79 1.33 9.21 5.08
CA MET A 79 2.51 9.47 4.26
C MET A 79 2.38 10.81 3.55
N LYS A 80 3.43 11.61 3.66
CA LYS A 80 3.50 12.91 2.99
C LYS A 80 4.30 12.77 1.70
N ASN A 81 3.75 13.32 0.63
CA ASN A 81 4.39 13.34 -0.70
C ASN A 81 4.90 11.97 -1.13
N CYS A 82 4.03 10.96 -1.02
CA CYS A 82 4.34 9.60 -1.46
C CYS A 82 4.55 9.56 -2.97
N CYS A 83 5.53 8.78 -3.42
CA CYS A 83 5.82 8.63 -4.85
C CYS A 83 4.65 8.06 -5.65
N LEU A 84 3.69 7.42 -4.99
CA LEU A 84 2.50 6.86 -5.62
C LEU A 84 1.27 7.76 -5.46
N TYR A 85 1.45 8.94 -4.88
CA TYR A 85 0.34 9.86 -4.62
C TYR A 85 -0.45 10.18 -5.88
N ASN A 86 0.25 10.47 -6.98
CA ASN A 86 -0.43 10.87 -8.22
C ASN A 86 -1.35 9.77 -8.75
N ILE A 87 -0.91 8.52 -8.65
CA ILE A 87 -1.71 7.38 -9.09
C ILE A 87 -2.95 7.22 -8.21
N SER A 88 -2.74 7.24 -6.90
CA SER A 88 -3.84 7.10 -5.93
C SER A 88 -4.84 8.24 -6.07
N ASN A 89 -4.34 9.46 -6.26
CA ASN A 89 -5.21 10.63 -6.43
C ASN A 89 -6.00 10.57 -7.73
N SER A 90 -5.43 10.01 -8.80
CA SER A 90 -6.15 9.81 -10.05
C SER A 90 -7.38 8.92 -9.88
N PHE A 91 -7.25 7.86 -9.08
CA PHE A 91 -8.40 7.02 -8.73
C PHE A 91 -9.37 7.76 -7.83
N TYR A 92 -8.85 8.43 -6.81
CA TYR A 92 -9.66 9.16 -5.83
C TYR A 92 -10.55 10.21 -6.50
N GLU A 93 -10.01 10.97 -7.44
CA GLU A 93 -10.77 11.99 -8.17
C GLU A 93 -11.92 11.39 -8.98
N LYS A 94 -11.85 10.14 -9.35
CA LYS A 94 -12.90 9.42 -10.08
C LYS A 94 -13.84 8.65 -9.16
N GLY A 95 -13.72 8.83 -7.85
CA GLY A 95 -14.53 8.11 -6.88
C GLY A 95 -14.17 6.64 -6.77
N MET A 96 -12.96 6.26 -7.16
CA MET A 96 -12.49 4.89 -7.16
C MET A 96 -11.35 4.71 -6.16
N GLN A 97 -11.12 3.47 -5.75
CA GLN A 97 -9.95 3.11 -4.95
C GLN A 97 -8.90 2.47 -5.86
N PRO A 98 -7.60 2.75 -5.63
CA PRO A 98 -6.56 2.04 -6.37
C PRO A 98 -6.69 0.53 -6.12
N LEU A 99 -6.41 -0.26 -7.14
CA LEU A 99 -6.43 -1.72 -7.00
C LEU A 99 -5.25 -2.21 -6.19
N SER A 100 -4.16 -1.47 -6.19
CA SER A 100 -2.96 -1.85 -5.47
C SER A 100 -2.25 -0.62 -4.94
N CYS A 101 -1.77 -0.70 -3.71
CA CYS A 101 -0.83 0.25 -3.16
C CYS A 101 0.41 -0.54 -2.73
N PRO A 102 1.47 -0.55 -3.55
CA PRO A 102 2.67 -1.32 -3.23
C PRO A 102 3.25 -1.02 -1.85
N ILE A 103 3.22 0.24 -1.43
CA ILE A 103 3.73 0.60 -0.10
C ILE A 103 2.85 0.00 1.01
N ALA A 104 1.53 0.05 0.85
CA ALA A 104 0.62 -0.60 1.80
C ALA A 104 0.87 -2.10 1.84
N ASN A 105 1.10 -2.71 0.68
CA ASN A 105 1.41 -4.14 0.60
C ASN A 105 2.67 -4.50 1.37
N MET A 106 3.69 -3.64 1.31
CA MET A 106 4.94 -3.84 2.07
C MET A 106 4.67 -3.87 3.57
N PHE A 107 3.89 -2.92 4.08
CA PHE A 107 3.52 -2.88 5.50
C PHE A 107 2.65 -4.06 5.89
N MET A 108 1.69 -4.43 5.05
CA MET A 108 0.83 -5.59 5.32
C MET A 108 1.64 -6.88 5.38
N SER A 109 2.61 -7.04 4.48
CA SER A 109 3.50 -8.20 4.50
C SER A 109 4.33 -8.25 5.79
N ALA A 110 4.80 -7.10 6.25
CA ALA A 110 5.54 -7.02 7.51
C ALA A 110 4.66 -7.41 8.70
N ILE A 111 3.43 -6.91 8.74
CA ILE A 111 2.47 -7.23 9.80
C ILE A 111 2.19 -8.74 9.81
N GLU A 112 1.95 -9.31 8.65
CA GLU A 112 1.67 -10.74 8.52
C GLU A 112 2.85 -11.58 9.02
N SER A 113 4.07 -11.24 8.62
CA SER A 113 5.26 -11.97 9.01
C SER A 113 5.59 -11.83 10.50
N GLU A 114 5.42 -10.63 11.05
CA GLU A 114 5.81 -10.34 12.42
C GLU A 114 4.78 -10.82 13.45
N LEU A 115 3.50 -10.63 13.13
CA LEU A 115 2.42 -10.88 14.09
C LEU A 115 1.59 -12.11 13.78
N GLY A 116 1.78 -12.73 12.63
CA GLY A 116 0.97 -13.89 12.22
C GLY A 116 -0.47 -13.55 11.92
N LEU A 117 -0.74 -12.27 11.64
CA LEU A 117 -2.08 -11.79 11.34
C LEU A 117 -2.27 -11.66 9.84
N SER A 118 -3.52 -11.65 9.40
CA SER A 118 -3.88 -11.43 7.99
C SER A 118 -4.48 -10.03 7.86
N PRO A 119 -3.66 -9.00 7.58
CA PRO A 119 -4.17 -7.65 7.51
C PRO A 119 -5.01 -7.44 6.24
N GLU A 120 -6.00 -6.56 6.36
CA GLU A 120 -6.85 -6.17 5.24
C GLU A 120 -6.75 -4.67 5.03
N LEU A 121 -6.49 -4.26 3.80
CA LEU A 121 -6.39 -2.83 3.46
C LEU A 121 -7.79 -2.23 3.37
N LEU A 122 -8.00 -1.19 4.18
CA LEU A 122 -9.21 -0.38 4.15
C LEU A 122 -9.06 0.71 3.09
N PRO A 123 -10.13 1.44 2.75
CA PRO A 123 -10.03 2.49 1.74
C PRO A 123 -8.93 3.51 2.06
N ILE A 124 -8.17 3.85 1.03
CA ILE A 124 -7.07 4.82 1.14
C ILE A 124 -7.67 6.22 1.19
N ASP A 125 -7.17 7.04 2.10
CA ASP A 125 -7.65 8.40 2.27
C ASP A 125 -6.62 9.39 1.74
N ILE A 126 -7.09 10.38 0.96
CA ILE A 126 -6.25 11.44 0.40
C ILE A 126 -6.67 12.76 1.04
N ASN A 127 -5.71 13.45 1.66
CA ASN A 127 -5.98 14.73 2.30
C ASN A 127 -4.82 15.67 2.04
N GLY A 128 -4.99 16.56 1.04
CA GLY A 128 -3.93 17.46 0.61
C GLY A 128 -2.77 16.67 0.03
N GLU A 129 -1.58 16.86 0.58
CA GLU A 129 -0.38 16.16 0.16
C GLU A 129 -0.16 14.84 0.93
N TYR A 130 -1.10 14.47 1.78
CA TYR A 130 -1.03 13.26 2.60
C TYR A 130 -1.87 12.14 2.02
N CYS A 131 -1.34 10.94 2.11
CA CYS A 131 -2.04 9.71 1.77
C CYS A 131 -2.11 8.86 3.04
N GLY A 132 -3.31 8.48 3.44
CA GLY A 132 -3.54 7.66 4.63
C GLY A 132 -3.85 6.23 4.28
N ILE A 133 -3.05 5.30 4.81
CA ILE A 133 -3.26 3.88 4.70
C ILE A 133 -3.78 3.38 6.04
N ARG A 134 -4.85 2.58 6.01
CA ARG A 134 -5.35 1.89 7.20
C ARG A 134 -5.51 0.42 6.88
N CYS A 135 -5.05 -0.42 7.79
CA CYS A 135 -5.20 -1.86 7.66
C CYS A 135 -5.85 -2.42 8.91
N ALA A 136 -6.89 -3.22 8.72
CA ALA A 136 -7.48 -3.96 9.83
C ALA A 136 -6.59 -5.18 10.11
N LYS A 137 -6.22 -5.39 11.37
CA LYS A 137 -5.43 -6.55 11.78
C LYS A 137 -6.39 -7.68 12.12
N ILE A 138 -6.54 -8.62 11.20
CA ILE A 138 -7.43 -9.76 11.37
C ILE A 138 -6.62 -10.88 11.99
N ALA A 139 -7.17 -11.54 13.01
CA ALA A 139 -6.45 -12.51 13.84
C ALA A 139 -5.72 -13.59 13.04
N ASP A 140 -6.41 -14.26 12.12
CA ASP A 140 -5.80 -15.17 11.17
C ASP A 140 -6.82 -15.53 10.08
N SER A 141 -6.32 -16.13 8.99
CA SER A 141 -7.18 -16.48 7.86
C SER A 141 -8.18 -17.57 8.21
N ALA A 142 -7.84 -18.45 9.14
CA ALA A 142 -8.75 -19.53 9.57
C ALA A 142 -9.99 -18.97 10.26
N VAL A 143 -9.83 -17.91 11.06
CA VAL A 143 -10.96 -17.24 11.71
C VAL A 143 -11.87 -16.61 10.66
N VAL A 144 -11.28 -15.96 9.67
CA VAL A 144 -12.05 -15.33 8.60
C VAL A 144 -12.77 -16.38 7.76
N GLU A 145 -12.09 -17.46 7.41
CA GLU A 145 -12.65 -18.56 6.62
C GLU A 145 -13.76 -19.30 7.36
N GLY A 146 -13.67 -19.37 8.67
CA GLY A 146 -14.69 -20.00 9.51
C GLY A 146 -16.01 -19.25 9.53
N ASN A 147 -16.02 -18.09 9.02
CA ASN A 147 -17.22 -17.25 8.96
C ASN A 147 -17.90 -17.37 7.61
#